data_75b6caa1af0ec7119ec4c0db2341483d
#
_entry.id   75b6caa1af0ec7119ec4c0db2341483d
#
_cell.length_a   1.000
_cell.length_b   1.000
_cell.length_c   1.000
_cell.angle_alpha   90.00
_cell.angle_beta   90.00
_cell.angle_gamma   90.00
#
_symmetry.space_group_name_H-M   'P 1'
#
loop_
_entity.id
_entity.type
_entity.pdbx_description
1 polymer ?
#
loop_
_entity_poly.entity_id
_entity_poly.type
_entity_poly.pdbx_seq_one_letter_code
_entity_poly.pdbx_strand_id
1 'polypeptide(L)'
;MAGMVAVAGACSSGMSAGGPSQAGGVSAPPATPAVQFSIRPSNGHRRVPPGKTVMVSVTNGKLTGVTAGAPGDPLTGKLKHGRTVWMSRKTLHTATRYTVHATAVDAAGHTVTATSSFRTLAPSQVENTTIFEAAHGTYGVGMPITLTFDHPVTNRRAVERALHVTASKPVTGAWYWDGDSTVYFRPRNYWPEHTTVHFEGDLDGVEAAPGVYGTHTLKQVFTIGDSLIAVASTTEHHVQIYRHKKLYATWPISTGKPGDDTPNGTYLTIEKGNPVEMKGPGYDLMVPFSVRFTWSGDYMHDAYWSVGEQGFTNVSHGCVNLSPANAETYYNWAVPGDPVTVTGSPRGGTWGNGWTVWFLTWKQLLQGSALHRAIRVGKHGDTPVDPSTLKKKPLSSPVLTSQPGNADPA
;
A
#
# COMPACT_ATOMS: atom_id res chain seq x y z
N MET A 1 -27.22 -21.75 15.13
CA MET A 1 -28.11 -22.92 15.04
C MET A 1 -27.78 -23.68 13.75
N ALA A 2 -27.32 -24.93 13.86
CA ALA A 2 -26.95 -25.77 12.74
C ALA A 2 -28.20 -26.52 12.28
N GLY A 3 -28.65 -26.29 11.07
CA GLY A 3 -29.77 -26.99 10.46
C GLY A 3 -29.32 -28.33 9.87
N MET A 4 -29.74 -29.40 10.47
CA MET A 4 -29.56 -30.77 10.01
C MET A 4 -30.82 -31.14 9.18
N VAL A 5 -30.65 -31.46 7.90
CA VAL A 5 -31.74 -31.99 7.08
C VAL A 5 -31.71 -33.51 7.15
N ALA A 6 -32.72 -34.09 7.81
CA ALA A 6 -32.98 -35.51 7.80
C ALA A 6 -34.02 -35.83 6.72
N VAL A 7 -33.76 -36.82 5.90
CA VAL A 7 -34.73 -37.40 4.96
C VAL A 7 -35.36 -38.59 5.64
N ALA A 8 -36.68 -38.54 5.89
CA ALA A 8 -37.48 -39.65 6.40
C ALA A 8 -38.01 -40.50 5.24
N GLY A 9 -37.72 -41.77 5.27
CA GLY A 9 -38.35 -42.78 4.40
C GLY A 9 -39.45 -43.51 5.16
N ALA A 10 -40.65 -43.58 4.58
CA ALA A 10 -41.78 -44.24 5.13
C ALA A 10 -41.73 -45.78 4.91
N CYS A 11 -41.99 -46.55 5.97
CA CYS A 11 -42.21 -47.98 5.91
C CYS A 11 -43.71 -48.28 5.92
N SER A 12 -44.20 -49.08 4.97
CA SER A 12 -45.49 -49.71 5.02
C SER A 12 -45.33 -51.14 5.53
N SER A 13 -46.13 -51.48 6.50
CA SER A 13 -46.22 -52.79 7.15
C SER A 13 -47.10 -53.76 6.34
N GLY A 14 -46.66 -55.01 6.10
CA GLY A 14 -47.43 -56.12 5.66
C GLY A 14 -47.04 -57.35 6.45
N MET A 15 -47.98 -57.89 7.24
CA MET A 15 -47.88 -59.19 7.95
C MET A 15 -48.13 -60.36 7.01
N SER A 16 -47.35 -61.44 7.09
CA SER A 16 -47.75 -62.81 6.85
C SER A 16 -46.80 -63.76 7.55
N ALA A 17 -47.41 -64.72 8.25
CA ALA A 17 -46.78 -65.75 9.06
C ALA A 17 -46.33 -66.95 8.22
N GLY A 18 -45.26 -67.64 8.63
CA GLY A 18 -44.94 -69.01 8.16
C GLY A 18 -43.49 -69.44 8.39
N GLY A 19 -43.24 -70.27 9.40
CA GLY A 19 -42.33 -71.38 9.51
C GLY A 19 -40.80 -71.18 9.51
N PRO A 20 -40.03 -71.92 10.34
CA PRO A 20 -38.62 -71.74 10.50
C PRO A 20 -37.77 -72.42 9.44
N SER A 21 -36.97 -71.69 8.70
CA SER A 21 -35.87 -72.30 7.94
C SER A 21 -34.57 -71.56 8.41
N GLN A 22 -33.70 -72.36 9.06
CA GLN A 22 -32.30 -71.85 9.32
C GLN A 22 -31.61 -71.71 7.97
N ALA A 23 -31.40 -70.44 7.58
CA ALA A 23 -30.48 -70.13 6.55
C ALA A 23 -29.41 -69.21 7.19
N GLY A 24 -28.15 -69.60 7.07
CA GLY A 24 -26.97 -68.85 7.60
C GLY A 24 -27.04 -67.43 7.20
N GLY A 25 -27.07 -66.53 8.20
CA GLY A 25 -27.01 -65.08 8.00
C GLY A 25 -25.66 -64.69 7.50
N VAL A 26 -25.57 -64.45 6.20
CA VAL A 26 -24.48 -63.67 5.66
C VAL A 26 -24.68 -62.25 6.17
N SER A 27 -23.91 -61.82 7.20
CA SER A 27 -23.89 -60.46 7.67
C SER A 27 -23.53 -59.57 6.47
N ALA A 28 -24.46 -58.73 6.04
CA ALA A 28 -24.15 -57.72 5.03
C ALA A 28 -22.94 -56.90 5.51
N PRO A 29 -21.94 -56.63 4.66
CA PRO A 29 -20.80 -55.80 5.05
C PRO A 29 -21.32 -54.47 5.58
N PRO A 30 -20.67 -53.90 6.63
CA PRO A 30 -21.08 -52.60 7.21
C PRO A 30 -21.14 -51.55 6.10
N ALA A 31 -22.26 -50.88 5.97
CA ALA A 31 -22.47 -49.85 4.95
C ALA A 31 -21.39 -48.81 5.07
N THR A 32 -20.63 -48.59 4.00
CA THR A 32 -19.60 -47.57 3.94
C THR A 32 -20.22 -46.21 4.25
N PRO A 33 -19.71 -45.44 5.22
CA PRO A 33 -20.27 -44.14 5.56
C PRO A 33 -20.35 -43.23 4.34
N ALA A 34 -21.53 -42.66 4.06
CA ALA A 34 -21.76 -41.80 2.91
C ALA A 34 -20.90 -40.53 3.01
N VAL A 35 -20.43 -40.02 1.87
CA VAL A 35 -19.73 -38.75 1.75
C VAL A 35 -20.61 -37.61 2.23
N GLN A 36 -20.10 -36.78 3.13
CA GLN A 36 -20.78 -35.57 3.63
C GLN A 36 -20.02 -34.33 3.29
N PHE A 37 -20.69 -33.33 2.71
CA PHE A 37 -20.13 -32.00 2.42
C PHE A 37 -20.53 -31.00 3.49
N SER A 38 -19.60 -30.11 3.83
CA SER A 38 -19.87 -28.84 4.50
C SER A 38 -19.31 -27.70 3.65
N ILE A 39 -20.20 -26.84 3.16
CA ILE A 39 -19.85 -25.66 2.36
C ILE A 39 -20.17 -24.41 3.18
N ARG A 40 -19.21 -23.53 3.31
CA ARG A 40 -19.37 -22.26 3.99
C ARG A 40 -18.90 -21.13 3.06
N PRO A 41 -19.69 -20.07 2.87
CA PRO A 41 -21.03 -19.81 3.40
C PRO A 41 -22.05 -20.87 2.94
N SER A 42 -23.08 -21.12 3.79
CA SER A 42 -24.14 -22.13 3.50
C SER A 42 -25.04 -21.65 2.36
N ASN A 43 -25.69 -22.62 1.72
CA ASN A 43 -26.63 -22.36 0.63
C ASN A 43 -27.76 -21.42 1.08
N GLY A 44 -28.12 -20.45 0.22
CA GLY A 44 -29.15 -19.45 0.48
C GLY A 44 -28.72 -18.31 1.42
N HIS A 45 -27.51 -18.37 1.97
CA HIS A 45 -27.05 -17.30 2.89
C HIS A 45 -26.99 -15.94 2.18
N ARG A 46 -27.55 -14.92 2.81
CA ARG A 46 -27.55 -13.53 2.33
C ARG A 46 -26.74 -12.67 3.29
N ARG A 47 -26.18 -11.56 2.79
CA ARG A 47 -25.38 -10.61 3.58
C ARG A 47 -24.10 -11.24 4.17
N VAL A 48 -23.47 -12.14 3.42
CA VAL A 48 -22.16 -12.69 3.80
C VAL A 48 -21.12 -11.56 3.80
N PRO A 49 -20.35 -11.35 4.88
CA PRO A 49 -19.26 -10.37 4.85
C PRO A 49 -18.20 -10.75 3.79
N PRO A 50 -17.77 -9.81 2.93
CA PRO A 50 -16.80 -10.08 1.87
C PRO A 50 -15.45 -10.65 2.35
N GLY A 51 -15.01 -10.25 3.55
CA GLY A 51 -13.79 -10.79 4.17
C GLY A 51 -13.86 -12.25 4.62
N LYS A 52 -15.00 -12.94 4.44
CA LYS A 52 -15.13 -14.36 4.78
C LYS A 52 -14.56 -15.24 3.68
N THR A 53 -13.77 -16.23 4.09
CA THR A 53 -13.25 -17.27 3.20
C THR A 53 -14.35 -18.24 2.81
N VAL A 54 -14.43 -18.59 1.52
CA VAL A 54 -15.24 -19.72 1.07
C VAL A 54 -14.49 -21.01 1.41
N MET A 55 -15.15 -21.93 2.12
CA MET A 55 -14.57 -23.19 2.54
C MET A 55 -15.48 -24.34 2.13
N VAL A 56 -14.90 -25.35 1.52
CA VAL A 56 -15.56 -26.66 1.25
C VAL A 56 -14.80 -27.71 2.03
N SER A 57 -15.47 -28.46 2.85
CA SER A 57 -14.92 -29.66 3.51
C SER A 57 -15.74 -30.87 3.25
N VAL A 58 -15.09 -32.04 3.26
CA VAL A 58 -15.73 -33.36 3.04
C VAL A 58 -15.26 -34.33 4.12
N THR A 59 -16.21 -35.15 4.62
CA THR A 59 -15.93 -36.31 5.45
C THR A 59 -16.32 -37.57 4.69
N ASN A 60 -15.66 -38.69 5.00
CA ASN A 60 -15.83 -40.00 4.35
C ASN A 60 -15.53 -40.00 2.84
N GLY A 61 -14.64 -39.09 2.38
CA GLY A 61 -14.24 -38.98 0.99
C GLY A 61 -13.10 -37.99 0.77
N LYS A 62 -12.75 -37.77 -0.51
CA LYS A 62 -11.71 -36.79 -0.93
C LYS A 62 -12.29 -35.90 -2.04
N LEU A 63 -12.03 -34.60 -1.94
CA LEU A 63 -12.39 -33.64 -2.99
C LEU A 63 -11.59 -33.92 -4.27
N THR A 64 -12.28 -34.12 -5.39
CA THR A 64 -11.69 -34.27 -6.72
C THR A 64 -11.73 -32.96 -7.50
N GLY A 65 -12.74 -32.09 -7.25
CA GLY A 65 -12.88 -30.80 -7.87
C GLY A 65 -13.66 -29.82 -7.00
N VAL A 66 -13.26 -28.55 -7.02
CA VAL A 66 -14.05 -27.46 -6.47
C VAL A 66 -13.96 -26.30 -7.44
N THR A 67 -15.10 -25.83 -7.92
CA THR A 67 -15.24 -24.58 -8.66
C THR A 67 -16.09 -23.62 -7.83
N ALA A 68 -15.64 -22.41 -7.67
CA ALA A 68 -16.34 -21.36 -6.95
C ALA A 68 -16.15 -20.03 -7.67
N GLY A 69 -17.13 -19.15 -7.63
CA GLY A 69 -17.00 -17.83 -8.25
C GLY A 69 -18.33 -17.12 -8.46
N ALA A 70 -18.20 -15.89 -8.96
CA ALA A 70 -19.27 -15.12 -9.58
C ALA A 70 -19.21 -15.28 -11.11
N PRO A 71 -20.25 -14.90 -11.87
CA PRO A 71 -20.21 -14.93 -13.33
C PRO A 71 -19.02 -14.11 -13.86
N GLY A 72 -18.14 -14.76 -14.62
CA GLY A 72 -16.93 -14.12 -15.19
C GLY A 72 -15.76 -13.93 -14.21
N ASP A 73 -15.92 -14.24 -12.92
CA ASP A 73 -14.88 -14.07 -11.90
C ASP A 73 -14.74 -15.34 -11.03
N PRO A 74 -13.88 -16.26 -11.44
CA PRO A 74 -13.62 -17.49 -10.70
C PRO A 74 -12.77 -17.22 -9.45
N LEU A 75 -13.18 -17.78 -8.30
CA LEU A 75 -12.38 -17.78 -7.09
C LEU A 75 -11.28 -18.82 -7.14
N THR A 76 -10.05 -18.37 -7.00
CA THR A 76 -8.92 -19.28 -6.79
C THR A 76 -8.90 -19.79 -5.35
N GLY A 77 -8.52 -21.05 -5.16
CA GLY A 77 -8.42 -21.65 -3.83
C GLY A 77 -7.33 -22.71 -3.74
N LYS A 78 -7.14 -23.24 -2.54
CA LYS A 78 -6.13 -24.27 -2.25
C LYS A 78 -6.75 -25.46 -1.53
N LEU A 79 -6.44 -26.66 -2.02
CA LEU A 79 -6.72 -27.92 -1.32
C LEU A 79 -5.73 -28.13 -0.18
N LYS A 80 -6.25 -28.59 0.96
CA LYS A 80 -5.50 -28.85 2.21
C LYS A 80 -5.95 -30.21 2.81
N HIS A 81 -5.25 -30.64 3.85
CA HIS A 81 -5.58 -31.82 4.67
C HIS A 81 -5.87 -33.07 3.83
N GLY A 82 -4.93 -33.46 2.96
CA GLY A 82 -5.10 -34.65 2.13
C GLY A 82 -6.29 -34.59 1.18
N ARG A 83 -6.64 -33.40 0.68
CA ARG A 83 -7.77 -33.10 -0.21
C ARG A 83 -9.16 -33.23 0.46
N THR A 84 -9.26 -33.06 1.77
CA THR A 84 -10.55 -33.03 2.47
C THR A 84 -11.07 -31.60 2.70
N VAL A 85 -10.25 -30.56 2.49
CA VAL A 85 -10.63 -29.15 2.65
C VAL A 85 -10.12 -28.33 1.47
N TRP A 86 -10.98 -27.49 0.91
CA TRP A 86 -10.63 -26.44 -0.02
C TRP A 86 -10.97 -25.07 0.58
N MET A 87 -10.13 -24.06 0.36
CA MET A 87 -10.33 -22.68 0.86
C MET A 87 -9.99 -21.67 -0.23
N SER A 88 -10.84 -20.64 -0.40
CA SER A 88 -10.55 -19.49 -1.27
C SER A 88 -9.39 -18.66 -0.77
N ARG A 89 -8.70 -17.95 -1.69
CA ARG A 89 -7.53 -17.13 -1.38
C ARG A 89 -7.82 -15.64 -1.30
N LYS A 90 -8.79 -15.15 -2.08
CA LYS A 90 -9.15 -13.74 -2.18
C LYS A 90 -10.38 -13.42 -1.34
N THR A 91 -10.57 -12.16 -1.01
CA THR A 91 -11.82 -11.59 -0.53
C THR A 91 -12.91 -11.73 -1.60
N LEU A 92 -14.16 -11.67 -1.17
CA LEU A 92 -15.33 -11.70 -2.05
C LEU A 92 -15.71 -10.26 -2.41
N HIS A 93 -16.17 -10.02 -3.62
CA HIS A 93 -16.78 -8.75 -4.00
C HIS A 93 -18.02 -8.47 -3.17
N THR A 94 -18.32 -7.19 -2.93
CA THR A 94 -19.55 -6.75 -2.27
C THR A 94 -20.77 -6.98 -3.17
N ALA A 95 -21.99 -7.08 -2.60
CA ALA A 95 -23.27 -7.17 -3.29
C ALA A 95 -23.35 -8.27 -4.39
N THR A 96 -22.50 -9.29 -4.33
CA THR A 96 -22.27 -10.28 -5.40
C THR A 96 -22.82 -11.65 -5.03
N ARG A 97 -23.41 -12.35 -6.01
CA ARG A 97 -23.82 -13.74 -5.87
C ARG A 97 -22.68 -14.66 -6.26
N TYR A 98 -22.37 -15.61 -5.39
CA TYR A 98 -21.39 -16.66 -5.61
C TYR A 98 -22.06 -18.02 -5.69
N THR A 99 -21.51 -18.89 -6.54
CA THR A 99 -21.88 -20.30 -6.61
C THR A 99 -20.64 -21.17 -6.39
N VAL A 100 -20.80 -22.22 -5.62
CA VAL A 100 -19.77 -23.21 -5.32
C VAL A 100 -20.26 -24.56 -5.75
N HIS A 101 -19.51 -25.25 -6.61
CA HIS A 101 -19.71 -26.65 -6.97
C HIS A 101 -18.56 -27.48 -6.44
N ALA A 102 -18.85 -28.54 -5.72
CA ALA A 102 -17.84 -29.42 -5.17
C ALA A 102 -18.12 -30.85 -5.60
N THR A 103 -17.07 -31.58 -5.94
CA THR A 103 -17.09 -32.99 -6.30
C THR A 103 -16.16 -33.76 -5.38
N ALA A 104 -16.59 -34.89 -4.86
CA ALA A 104 -15.79 -35.79 -4.04
C ALA A 104 -16.03 -37.26 -4.43
N VAL A 105 -15.07 -38.12 -4.09
CA VAL A 105 -15.18 -39.57 -4.24
C VAL A 105 -15.10 -40.24 -2.88
N ASP A 106 -15.89 -41.27 -2.68
CA ASP A 106 -15.84 -42.16 -1.51
C ASP A 106 -14.70 -43.19 -1.62
N ALA A 107 -14.59 -44.05 -0.62
CA ALA A 107 -13.58 -45.14 -0.60
C ALA A 107 -13.85 -46.23 -1.67
N ALA A 108 -15.08 -46.32 -2.18
CA ALA A 108 -15.49 -47.27 -3.24
C ALA A 108 -15.33 -46.66 -4.64
N GLY A 109 -14.98 -45.38 -4.75
CA GLY A 109 -14.82 -44.67 -6.04
C GLY A 109 -16.12 -44.02 -6.56
N HIS A 110 -17.19 -44.01 -5.79
CA HIS A 110 -18.43 -43.33 -6.21
C HIS A 110 -18.25 -41.81 -6.10
N THR A 111 -18.74 -41.12 -7.13
CA THR A 111 -18.67 -39.65 -7.20
C THR A 111 -19.94 -39.05 -6.62
N VAL A 112 -19.77 -38.08 -5.73
CA VAL A 112 -20.86 -37.30 -5.12
C VAL A 112 -20.59 -35.82 -5.36
N THR A 113 -21.63 -35.03 -5.62
CA THR A 113 -21.53 -33.58 -5.87
C THR A 113 -22.38 -32.80 -4.87
N ALA A 114 -21.93 -31.57 -4.59
CA ALA A 114 -22.69 -30.62 -3.78
C ALA A 114 -22.57 -29.20 -4.38
N THR A 115 -23.68 -28.45 -4.26
CA THR A 115 -23.75 -27.06 -4.72
C THR A 115 -24.21 -26.15 -3.59
N SER A 116 -23.63 -24.97 -3.50
CA SER A 116 -24.04 -23.89 -2.60
C SER A 116 -24.06 -22.57 -3.36
N SER A 117 -25.08 -21.77 -3.16
CA SER A 117 -25.14 -20.39 -3.67
C SER A 117 -25.43 -19.44 -2.53
N PHE A 118 -24.69 -18.36 -2.45
CA PHE A 118 -24.87 -17.34 -1.43
C PHE A 118 -24.68 -15.93 -2.03
N ARG A 119 -25.04 -14.89 -1.28
CA ARG A 119 -24.82 -13.49 -1.68
C ARG A 119 -24.09 -12.73 -0.60
N THR A 120 -23.07 -11.94 -0.98
CA THR A 120 -22.39 -11.03 -0.09
C THR A 120 -23.27 -9.82 0.24
N LEU A 121 -22.95 -9.16 1.36
CA LEU A 121 -23.64 -7.93 1.75
C LEU A 121 -23.43 -6.83 0.71
N ALA A 122 -24.42 -5.94 0.59
CA ALA A 122 -24.21 -4.63 -0.01
C ALA A 122 -23.69 -3.70 1.10
N PRO A 123 -22.60 -2.94 0.86
CA PRO A 123 -22.08 -1.99 1.85
C PRO A 123 -23.10 -0.89 2.15
N SER A 124 -23.07 -0.36 3.37
CA SER A 124 -23.85 0.84 3.72
C SER A 124 -23.21 2.10 3.17
N GLN A 125 -21.88 2.11 3.09
CA GLN A 125 -21.08 3.19 2.51
C GLN A 125 -19.93 2.57 1.70
N VAL A 126 -19.57 3.25 0.61
CA VAL A 126 -18.45 2.86 -0.26
C VAL A 126 -17.25 3.71 0.12
N GLU A 127 -16.11 3.05 0.30
CA GLU A 127 -14.82 3.69 0.45
C GLU A 127 -14.23 3.99 -0.93
N ASN A 128 -13.98 5.27 -1.20
CA ASN A 128 -13.26 5.71 -2.40
C ASN A 128 -11.83 6.07 -2.01
N THR A 129 -10.88 5.41 -2.64
CA THR A 129 -9.45 5.64 -2.43
C THR A 129 -8.87 6.31 -3.66
N THR A 130 -8.12 7.38 -3.46
CA THR A 130 -7.36 8.05 -4.51
C THR A 130 -5.86 7.82 -4.29
N ILE A 131 -5.11 7.78 -5.40
CA ILE A 131 -3.65 7.77 -5.40
C ILE A 131 -3.16 9.07 -6.01
N PHE A 132 -2.16 9.70 -5.38
CA PHE A 132 -1.64 10.98 -5.83
C PHE A 132 -0.84 10.85 -7.14
N GLU A 133 -0.03 9.80 -7.25
CA GLU A 133 0.86 9.60 -8.39
C GLU A 133 0.05 9.35 -9.66
N ALA A 134 0.24 10.20 -10.67
CA ALA A 134 -0.42 10.05 -11.96
C ALA A 134 0.07 8.80 -12.71
N ALA A 135 -0.82 8.18 -13.47
CA ALA A 135 -0.49 7.04 -14.32
C ALA A 135 0.62 7.42 -15.31
N HIS A 136 1.67 6.60 -15.35
CA HIS A 136 2.85 6.80 -16.19
C HIS A 136 3.63 8.09 -15.92
N GLY A 137 3.38 8.77 -14.79
CA GLY A 137 4.13 9.93 -14.34
C GLY A 137 5.59 9.58 -14.03
N THR A 138 6.47 10.57 -14.14
CA THR A 138 7.87 10.46 -13.72
C THR A 138 8.09 11.32 -12.48
N TYR A 139 8.67 10.72 -11.43
CA TYR A 139 8.85 11.33 -10.13
C TYR A 139 10.29 11.22 -9.64
N GLY A 140 10.68 12.08 -8.73
CA GLY A 140 11.97 12.06 -8.07
C GLY A 140 12.15 10.85 -7.14
N VAL A 141 13.39 10.61 -6.78
CA VAL A 141 13.80 9.43 -5.99
C VAL A 141 13.21 9.38 -4.58
N GLY A 142 12.72 10.50 -4.06
CA GLY A 142 12.09 10.61 -2.75
C GLY A 142 10.59 10.32 -2.74
N MET A 143 9.93 10.21 -3.90
CA MET A 143 8.47 10.14 -3.99
C MET A 143 7.90 8.96 -3.19
N PRO A 144 7.00 9.18 -2.20
CA PRO A 144 6.24 8.11 -1.58
C PRO A 144 5.13 7.63 -2.52
N ILE A 145 4.53 6.47 -2.29
CA ILE A 145 3.18 6.18 -2.78
C ILE A 145 2.20 6.77 -1.78
N THR A 146 1.27 7.60 -2.25
CA THR A 146 0.33 8.35 -1.39
C THR A 146 -1.11 7.97 -1.70
N LEU A 147 -1.79 7.38 -0.72
CA LEU A 147 -3.22 7.05 -0.83
C LEU A 147 -4.03 7.92 0.14
N THR A 148 -5.16 8.43 -0.36
CA THR A 148 -6.13 9.16 0.45
C THR A 148 -7.50 8.48 0.36
N PHE A 149 -8.12 8.27 1.51
CA PHE A 149 -9.42 7.65 1.71
C PHE A 149 -10.45 8.74 2.01
N ASP A 150 -11.64 8.62 1.45
CA ASP A 150 -12.73 9.60 1.64
C ASP A 150 -13.49 9.39 2.98
N HIS A 151 -13.26 8.26 3.66
CA HIS A 151 -13.76 7.97 5.01
C HIS A 151 -12.62 7.62 5.96
N PRO A 152 -12.79 7.85 7.27
CA PRO A 152 -11.81 7.41 8.27
C PRO A 152 -11.64 5.89 8.29
N VAL A 153 -10.41 5.43 8.12
CA VAL A 153 -10.04 4.00 8.12
C VAL A 153 -9.74 3.55 9.55
N THR A 154 -10.68 2.83 10.17
CA THR A 154 -10.48 2.24 11.50
C THR A 154 -9.91 0.83 11.45
N ASN A 155 -10.15 0.09 10.34
CA ASN A 155 -9.58 -1.24 10.11
C ASN A 155 -8.31 -1.19 9.26
N ARG A 156 -7.34 -0.34 9.68
CA ARG A 156 -6.08 -0.12 8.96
C ARG A 156 -5.32 -1.41 8.64
N ARG A 157 -5.39 -2.41 9.53
CA ARG A 157 -4.71 -3.71 9.29
C ARG A 157 -5.29 -4.48 8.11
N ALA A 158 -6.59 -4.41 7.88
CA ALA A 158 -7.22 -5.06 6.73
C ALA A 158 -6.87 -4.33 5.45
N VAL A 159 -6.96 -3.01 5.46
CA VAL A 159 -6.58 -2.17 4.32
C VAL A 159 -5.10 -2.36 3.98
N GLU A 160 -4.18 -2.22 4.94
CA GLU A 160 -2.73 -2.34 4.68
C GLU A 160 -2.33 -3.72 4.12
N ARG A 161 -3.05 -4.81 4.49
CA ARG A 161 -2.83 -6.14 3.90
C ARG A 161 -3.25 -6.26 2.45
N ALA A 162 -4.12 -5.38 1.99
CA ALA A 162 -4.62 -5.33 0.62
C ALA A 162 -3.78 -4.42 -0.29
N LEU A 163 -2.78 -3.72 0.27
CA LEU A 163 -1.90 -2.82 -0.48
C LEU A 163 -0.63 -3.56 -0.89
N HIS A 164 -0.37 -3.64 -2.18
CA HIS A 164 0.76 -4.35 -2.76
C HIS A 164 1.60 -3.43 -3.63
N VAL A 165 2.92 -3.60 -3.56
CA VAL A 165 3.88 -2.84 -4.36
C VAL A 165 4.82 -3.80 -5.07
N THR A 166 5.04 -3.59 -6.37
CA THR A 166 6.13 -4.23 -7.10
C THR A 166 7.02 -3.16 -7.73
N ALA A 167 8.28 -3.47 -7.91
CA ALA A 167 9.24 -2.53 -8.48
C ALA A 167 10.28 -3.25 -9.34
N SER A 168 10.69 -2.61 -10.44
CA SER A 168 11.70 -3.17 -11.35
C SER A 168 13.08 -3.30 -10.68
N LYS A 169 13.37 -2.50 -9.67
CA LYS A 169 14.58 -2.57 -8.84
C LYS A 169 14.18 -2.81 -7.38
N PRO A 170 14.85 -3.72 -6.65
CA PRO A 170 14.42 -4.09 -5.30
C PRO A 170 14.67 -2.98 -4.29
N VAL A 171 13.69 -2.78 -3.39
CA VAL A 171 13.79 -1.89 -2.23
C VAL A 171 13.19 -2.56 -1.00
N THR A 172 13.54 -2.05 0.17
CA THR A 172 12.81 -2.33 1.42
C THR A 172 12.09 -1.06 1.81
N GLY A 173 10.81 -1.16 2.11
CA GLY A 173 9.97 -0.02 2.48
C GLY A 173 8.94 -0.39 3.54
N ALA A 174 8.14 0.58 3.95
CA ALA A 174 7.04 0.37 4.88
C ALA A 174 5.91 1.36 4.61
N TRP A 175 4.72 0.97 5.03
CA TRP A 175 3.56 1.84 5.08
C TRP A 175 3.59 2.69 6.36
N TYR A 176 3.02 3.88 6.30
CA TYR A 176 2.85 4.80 7.42
C TYR A 176 1.49 5.48 7.30
N TRP A 177 0.68 5.39 8.36
CA TRP A 177 -0.61 6.08 8.46
C TRP A 177 -0.44 7.47 9.03
N ASP A 178 -0.85 8.46 8.26
CA ASP A 178 -0.93 9.86 8.68
C ASP A 178 -2.40 10.22 8.94
N GLY A 179 -2.74 10.38 10.20
CA GLY A 179 -4.14 10.47 10.59
C GLY A 179 -4.91 9.19 10.29
N ASP A 180 -6.18 9.31 9.95
CA ASP A 180 -7.09 8.18 9.73
C ASP A 180 -7.51 7.98 8.26
N SER A 181 -7.09 8.88 7.38
CA SER A 181 -7.49 8.89 5.96
C SER A 181 -6.33 8.99 4.96
N THR A 182 -5.08 8.97 5.42
CA THR A 182 -3.93 9.00 4.51
C THR A 182 -2.92 7.91 4.87
N VAL A 183 -2.38 7.23 3.86
CA VAL A 183 -1.30 6.27 4.05
C VAL A 183 -0.22 6.47 3.00
N TYR A 184 1.03 6.48 3.46
CA TYR A 184 2.22 6.60 2.62
C TYR A 184 2.98 5.28 2.58
N PHE A 185 3.48 4.88 1.40
CA PHE A 185 4.56 3.92 1.30
C PHE A 185 5.86 4.66 1.00
N ARG A 186 6.87 4.46 1.82
CA ARG A 186 8.20 5.00 1.61
C ARG A 186 9.26 3.89 1.68
N PRO A 187 10.19 3.81 0.72
CA PRO A 187 11.37 2.96 0.89
C PRO A 187 12.22 3.46 2.08
N ARG A 188 13.03 2.55 2.63
CA ARG A 188 13.96 2.89 3.73
C ARG A 188 14.98 3.95 3.31
N ASN A 189 15.52 3.77 2.09
CA ASN A 189 16.35 4.75 1.39
C ASN A 189 15.57 5.24 0.17
N TYR A 190 16.04 6.29 -0.49
CA TYR A 190 15.40 6.75 -1.74
C TYR A 190 15.30 5.62 -2.76
N TRP A 191 14.32 5.72 -3.65
CA TRP A 191 14.19 4.80 -4.78
C TRP A 191 15.46 4.79 -5.62
N PRO A 192 15.87 3.62 -6.16
CA PRO A 192 16.88 3.62 -7.23
C PRO A 192 16.35 4.34 -8.47
N GLU A 193 17.22 5.09 -9.14
CA GLU A 193 16.90 5.75 -10.41
C GLU A 193 16.32 4.75 -11.42
N HIS A 194 15.45 5.24 -12.32
CA HIS A 194 14.86 4.45 -13.40
C HIS A 194 14.17 3.18 -12.91
N THR A 195 13.47 3.30 -11.78
CA THR A 195 12.64 2.23 -11.24
C THR A 195 11.21 2.41 -11.72
N THR A 196 10.64 1.40 -12.38
CA THR A 196 9.19 1.34 -12.60
C THR A 196 8.55 0.76 -11.36
N VAL A 197 7.58 1.48 -10.82
CA VAL A 197 6.81 1.11 -9.61
C VAL A 197 5.39 0.79 -10.04
N HIS A 198 4.88 -0.37 -9.60
CA HIS A 198 3.50 -0.76 -9.75
C HIS A 198 2.87 -0.85 -8.36
N PHE A 199 1.75 -0.21 -8.19
CA PHE A 199 0.91 -0.32 -7.02
C PHE A 199 -0.38 -1.06 -7.37
N GLU A 200 -0.83 -1.94 -6.49
CA GLU A 200 -2.13 -2.60 -6.55
C GLU A 200 -2.76 -2.59 -5.15
N GLY A 201 -3.90 -1.93 -5.02
CA GLY A 201 -4.74 -1.98 -3.83
C GLY A 201 -5.95 -2.88 -4.07
N ASP A 202 -5.90 -4.13 -3.60
CA ASP A 202 -7.00 -5.11 -3.68
C ASP A 202 -8.09 -4.75 -2.65
N LEU A 203 -8.69 -3.56 -2.79
CA LEU A 203 -9.61 -3.00 -1.80
C LEU A 203 -11.04 -3.51 -1.94
N ASP A 204 -11.40 -4.17 -3.05
CA ASP A 204 -12.75 -4.71 -3.22
C ASP A 204 -13.08 -5.75 -2.15
N GLY A 205 -14.18 -5.51 -1.44
CA GLY A 205 -14.62 -6.33 -0.31
C GLY A 205 -13.84 -6.13 0.98
N VAL A 206 -12.88 -5.20 1.02
CA VAL A 206 -12.16 -4.84 2.25
C VAL A 206 -13.00 -3.88 3.08
N GLU A 207 -13.26 -4.23 4.34
CA GLU A 207 -13.92 -3.37 5.31
C GLU A 207 -12.91 -2.38 5.88
N ALA A 208 -13.00 -1.12 5.47
CA ALA A 208 -12.15 -0.04 5.94
C ALA A 208 -12.58 0.50 7.31
N ALA A 209 -13.90 0.55 7.54
CA ALA A 209 -14.55 0.87 8.80
C ALA A 209 -15.87 0.10 8.91
N PRO A 210 -16.54 0.02 10.07
CA PRO A 210 -17.79 -0.71 10.21
C PRO A 210 -18.84 -0.33 9.18
N GLY A 211 -19.16 -1.24 8.26
CA GLY A 211 -20.13 -1.03 7.17
C GLY A 211 -19.60 -0.23 5.98
N VAL A 212 -18.35 0.23 5.98
CA VAL A 212 -17.68 0.97 4.91
C VAL A 212 -16.74 0.01 4.17
N TYR A 213 -16.94 -0.21 2.89
CA TYR A 213 -16.19 -1.19 2.11
C TYR A 213 -15.65 -0.59 0.81
N GLY A 214 -14.42 -0.93 0.47
CA GLY A 214 -13.94 -0.76 -0.89
C GLY A 214 -14.74 -1.64 -1.87
N THR A 215 -14.91 -1.19 -3.10
CA THR A 215 -15.69 -1.86 -4.14
C THR A 215 -14.93 -2.14 -5.42
N HIS A 216 -13.67 -1.78 -5.47
CA HIS A 216 -12.82 -1.98 -6.65
C HIS A 216 -11.34 -2.14 -6.27
N THR A 217 -10.57 -2.72 -7.17
CA THR A 217 -9.11 -2.78 -7.09
C THR A 217 -8.53 -1.51 -7.73
N LEU A 218 -7.68 -0.82 -7.00
CA LEU A 218 -6.94 0.35 -7.49
C LEU A 218 -5.59 -0.11 -8.04
N LYS A 219 -5.23 0.31 -9.25
CA LYS A 219 -3.94 -0.01 -9.88
C LYS A 219 -3.28 1.25 -10.41
N GLN A 220 -1.98 1.37 -10.21
CA GLN A 220 -1.20 2.48 -10.68
C GLN A 220 0.22 2.07 -11.08
N VAL A 221 0.75 2.74 -12.09
CA VAL A 221 2.13 2.57 -12.57
C VAL A 221 2.75 3.93 -12.76
N PHE A 222 3.95 4.12 -12.22
CA PHE A 222 4.76 5.32 -12.43
C PHE A 222 6.24 4.98 -12.48
N THR A 223 7.07 5.95 -12.87
CA THR A 223 8.52 5.78 -13.02
C THR A 223 9.27 6.74 -12.11
N ILE A 224 10.35 6.27 -11.52
CA ILE A 224 11.35 7.11 -10.85
C ILE A 224 12.36 7.55 -11.89
N GLY A 225 12.57 8.85 -12.00
CA GLY A 225 13.54 9.45 -12.92
C GLY A 225 14.98 9.40 -12.44
N ASP A 226 15.78 10.35 -12.90
CA ASP A 226 17.14 10.60 -12.43
C ASP A 226 17.15 10.97 -10.95
N SER A 227 18.24 10.67 -10.24
CA SER A 227 18.43 11.14 -8.88
C SER A 227 18.90 12.59 -8.89
N LEU A 228 18.05 13.48 -8.41
CA LEU A 228 18.36 14.86 -8.09
C LEU A 228 18.11 15.09 -6.60
N ILE A 229 19.13 15.51 -5.84
CA ILE A 229 19.03 15.79 -4.42
C ILE A 229 19.71 17.11 -4.12
N ALA A 230 19.01 18.02 -3.46
CA ALA A 230 19.53 19.29 -3.00
C ALA A 230 19.70 19.26 -1.47
N VAL A 231 20.86 19.69 -0.98
CA VAL A 231 21.16 19.86 0.45
C VAL A 231 21.59 21.29 0.70
N ALA A 232 20.69 22.10 1.22
CA ALA A 232 20.90 23.51 1.51
C ALA A 232 21.32 23.69 2.98
N SER A 233 22.41 24.40 3.21
CA SER A 233 22.85 24.83 4.54
C SER A 233 22.63 26.35 4.68
N THR A 234 21.76 26.72 5.63
CA THR A 234 21.43 28.13 5.88
C THR A 234 22.59 28.87 6.56
N THR A 235 23.45 28.16 7.29
CA THR A 235 24.63 28.72 8.00
C THR A 235 25.86 28.77 7.13
N GLU A 236 25.99 27.86 6.15
CA GLU A 236 27.12 27.87 5.22
C GLU A 236 26.81 28.66 3.95
N HIS A 237 25.54 29.09 3.77
CA HIS A 237 25.06 29.82 2.60
C HIS A 237 25.34 29.13 1.27
N HIS A 238 25.31 27.80 1.26
CA HIS A 238 25.53 26.97 0.08
C HIS A 238 24.49 25.85 -0.03
N VAL A 239 24.19 25.46 -1.28
CA VAL A 239 23.46 24.24 -1.59
C VAL A 239 24.36 23.27 -2.36
N GLN A 240 24.42 22.04 -1.87
CA GLN A 240 25.06 20.93 -2.58
C GLN A 240 24.01 20.24 -3.45
N ILE A 241 24.29 20.15 -4.73
CA ILE A 241 23.45 19.46 -5.70
C ILE A 241 24.09 18.12 -6.05
N TYR A 242 23.34 17.05 -5.80
CA TYR A 242 23.76 15.69 -6.18
C TYR A 242 22.92 15.20 -7.33
N ARG A 243 23.59 14.71 -8.37
CA ARG A 243 22.98 13.99 -9.50
C ARG A 243 23.61 12.62 -9.65
N HIS A 244 22.79 11.60 -9.96
CA HIS A 244 23.27 10.23 -10.10
C HIS A 244 24.14 9.79 -8.92
N LYS A 245 23.75 10.20 -7.69
CA LYS A 245 24.45 9.92 -6.41
C LYS A 245 25.85 10.51 -6.30
N LYS A 246 26.23 11.45 -7.16
CA LYS A 246 27.52 12.17 -7.12
C LYS A 246 27.26 13.65 -6.89
N LEU A 247 28.14 14.28 -6.13
CA LEU A 247 28.15 15.74 -6.02
C LEU A 247 28.40 16.32 -7.41
N TYR A 248 27.42 17.06 -7.90
CA TYR A 248 27.51 17.75 -9.18
C TYR A 248 28.12 19.15 -9.01
N ALA A 249 27.60 19.91 -8.02
CA ALA A 249 28.04 21.26 -7.75
C ALA A 249 27.72 21.66 -6.32
N THR A 250 28.46 22.67 -5.85
CA THR A 250 28.13 23.46 -4.64
C THR A 250 27.89 24.87 -5.09
N TRP A 251 26.66 25.35 -4.93
CA TRP A 251 26.26 26.69 -5.35
C TRP A 251 26.06 27.62 -4.16
N PRO A 252 26.47 28.89 -4.26
CA PRO A 252 26.13 29.88 -3.26
C PRO A 252 24.64 30.16 -3.28
N ILE A 253 24.06 30.32 -2.09
CA ILE A 253 22.62 30.60 -1.88
C ILE A 253 22.44 31.70 -0.86
N SER A 254 21.25 32.30 -0.86
CA SER A 254 20.73 33.09 0.24
C SER A 254 19.40 32.53 0.66
N THR A 255 19.21 32.25 1.95
CA THR A 255 17.99 31.67 2.50
C THR A 255 17.20 32.69 3.31
N GLY A 256 16.20 32.26 4.07
CA GLY A 256 15.35 33.13 4.88
C GLY A 256 16.15 33.94 5.88
N LYS A 257 15.92 35.28 5.89
CA LYS A 257 16.49 36.20 6.89
C LYS A 257 15.95 35.88 8.30
N PRO A 258 16.58 36.39 9.37
CA PRO A 258 16.06 36.21 10.73
C PRO A 258 14.60 36.65 10.87
N GLY A 259 13.75 35.75 11.37
CA GLY A 259 12.29 35.91 11.46
C GLY A 259 11.51 35.35 10.32
N ASP A 260 12.11 35.22 9.14
CA ASP A 260 11.54 34.56 7.96
C ASP A 260 12.34 33.28 7.58
N ASP A 261 12.90 32.62 8.58
CA ASP A 261 13.83 31.50 8.43
C ASP A 261 13.28 30.38 7.58
N THR A 262 14.10 29.89 6.63
CA THR A 262 13.79 28.68 5.85
C THR A 262 13.72 27.46 6.78
N PRO A 263 12.61 26.68 6.83
CA PRO A 263 12.46 25.63 7.82
C PRO A 263 13.36 24.41 7.53
N ASN A 264 14.03 23.90 8.58
CA ASN A 264 14.81 22.66 8.50
C ASN A 264 13.95 21.46 8.15
N GLY A 265 14.53 20.50 7.47
CA GLY A 265 13.88 19.21 7.19
C GLY A 265 14.25 18.66 5.82
N THR A 266 13.78 17.45 5.53
CA THR A 266 13.85 16.86 4.19
C THR A 266 12.47 16.88 3.54
N TYR A 267 12.29 17.80 2.66
CA TYR A 267 11.11 18.00 1.83
C TYR A 267 11.28 17.32 0.48
N LEU A 268 10.20 17.29 -0.29
CA LEU A 268 10.23 16.89 -1.70
C LEU A 268 9.74 18.06 -2.55
N THR A 269 10.29 18.19 -3.75
CA THR A 269 9.75 19.10 -4.74
C THR A 269 8.29 18.76 -5.04
N ILE A 270 7.46 19.79 -5.18
CA ILE A 270 5.99 19.67 -5.35
C ILE A 270 5.60 19.96 -6.78
N GLU A 271 5.94 21.14 -7.22
CA GLU A 271 5.62 21.69 -8.53
C GLU A 271 6.67 22.72 -8.96
N LYS A 272 6.64 23.11 -10.23
CA LYS A 272 7.51 24.15 -10.74
C LYS A 272 6.78 25.07 -11.72
N GLY A 273 7.20 26.32 -11.77
CA GLY A 273 6.66 27.32 -12.70
C GLY A 273 7.72 28.32 -13.14
N ASN A 274 7.50 28.92 -14.31
CA ASN A 274 8.40 29.93 -14.85
C ASN A 274 7.63 30.96 -15.71
N PRO A 275 7.38 32.17 -15.18
CA PRO A 275 7.57 32.59 -13.80
C PRO A 275 6.41 32.15 -12.88
N VAL A 276 6.63 32.26 -11.55
CA VAL A 276 5.59 32.12 -10.53
C VAL A 276 5.33 33.48 -9.90
N GLU A 277 4.08 33.88 -9.75
CA GLU A 277 3.71 35.05 -8.97
C GLU A 277 3.86 34.75 -7.48
N MET A 278 4.72 35.48 -6.79
CA MET A 278 4.95 35.37 -5.35
C MET A 278 4.58 36.67 -4.66
N LYS A 279 3.61 36.61 -3.74
CA LYS A 279 3.07 37.76 -3.00
C LYS A 279 3.24 37.55 -1.49
N GLY A 280 3.64 38.61 -0.81
CA GLY A 280 3.74 38.65 0.65
C GLY A 280 3.82 40.10 1.16
N PRO A 281 3.92 40.31 2.48
CA PRO A 281 4.11 41.63 3.05
C PRO A 281 5.34 42.32 2.47
N GLY A 282 5.10 43.39 1.65
CA GLY A 282 6.16 44.19 1.08
C GLY A 282 6.75 43.71 -0.24
N TYR A 283 6.21 42.65 -0.85
CA TYR A 283 6.62 42.21 -2.20
C TYR A 283 5.48 41.63 -3.03
N ASP A 284 5.58 41.85 -4.34
CA ASP A 284 4.72 41.26 -5.39
C ASP A 284 5.60 41.06 -6.62
N LEU A 285 6.07 39.86 -6.88
CA LEU A 285 7.13 39.58 -7.84
C LEU A 285 6.75 38.39 -8.73
N MET A 286 7.06 38.53 -10.02
CA MET A 286 7.09 37.38 -10.96
C MET A 286 8.49 36.76 -10.90
N VAL A 287 8.57 35.57 -10.29
CA VAL A 287 9.84 34.91 -9.96
C VAL A 287 10.13 33.79 -10.94
N PRO A 288 11.22 33.91 -11.75
CA PRO A 288 11.56 32.89 -12.74
C PRO A 288 12.07 31.59 -12.10
N PHE A 289 12.04 30.50 -12.88
CA PHE A 289 12.64 29.21 -12.57
C PHE A 289 12.37 28.73 -11.14
N SER A 290 11.10 28.76 -10.72
CA SER A 290 10.68 28.47 -9.35
C SER A 290 10.29 27.02 -9.18
N VAL A 291 10.90 26.32 -8.21
CA VAL A 291 10.63 24.94 -7.81
C VAL A 291 10.19 24.90 -6.36
N ARG A 292 8.91 24.60 -6.12
CA ARG A 292 8.28 24.60 -4.80
C ARG A 292 8.62 23.34 -4.00
N PHE A 293 8.84 23.46 -2.69
CA PHE A 293 9.09 22.31 -1.81
C PHE A 293 8.28 22.32 -0.49
N THR A 294 7.58 23.43 -0.17
CA THR A 294 6.62 23.47 0.95
C THR A 294 5.25 23.97 0.50
N TRP A 295 4.18 23.54 1.20
CA TRP A 295 2.84 24.07 0.94
C TRP A 295 2.69 25.53 1.36
N SER A 296 3.49 26.01 2.34
CA SER A 296 3.51 27.42 2.75
C SER A 296 4.14 28.36 1.72
N GLY A 297 4.82 27.82 0.70
CA GLY A 297 5.35 28.63 -0.40
C GLY A 297 6.85 28.88 -0.34
N ASP A 298 7.64 27.94 0.19
CA ASP A 298 9.09 28.00 0.06
C ASP A 298 9.52 27.33 -1.26
N TYR A 299 10.38 28.03 -2.01
CA TYR A 299 10.88 27.65 -3.33
C TYR A 299 12.39 27.66 -3.40
N MET A 300 12.96 26.87 -4.29
CA MET A 300 14.29 27.14 -4.88
C MET A 300 14.03 27.89 -6.19
N HIS A 301 14.58 29.10 -6.36
CA HIS A 301 14.21 29.95 -7.50
C HIS A 301 15.32 30.93 -7.90
N ASP A 302 15.18 31.53 -9.08
CA ASP A 302 15.99 32.62 -9.52
C ASP A 302 15.75 33.88 -8.63
N ALA A 303 16.84 34.42 -8.11
CA ALA A 303 16.86 35.68 -7.34
C ALA A 303 18.00 36.56 -7.79
N TYR A 304 17.93 37.02 -9.05
CA TYR A 304 18.92 37.89 -9.65
C TYR A 304 19.17 39.18 -8.81
N TRP A 305 18.18 39.60 -8.03
CA TRP A 305 18.26 40.79 -7.15
C TRP A 305 19.08 40.57 -5.88
N SER A 306 19.42 39.33 -5.52
CA SER A 306 20.18 39.00 -4.31
C SER A 306 21.46 38.20 -4.61
N VAL A 307 21.99 38.26 -5.81
CA VAL A 307 23.23 37.55 -6.19
C VAL A 307 24.44 37.96 -5.34
N GLY A 308 24.48 39.22 -4.91
CA GLY A 308 25.55 39.74 -4.06
C GLY A 308 25.56 39.20 -2.63
N GLU A 309 24.41 38.72 -2.12
CA GLU A 309 24.23 38.14 -0.79
C GLU A 309 24.41 36.63 -0.78
N GLN A 310 24.24 35.97 -1.96
CA GLN A 310 24.40 34.53 -2.08
C GLN A 310 25.81 34.09 -1.74
N GLY A 311 25.90 33.12 -0.82
CA GLY A 311 27.19 32.66 -0.25
C GLY A 311 27.62 33.39 1.01
N PHE A 312 26.89 34.45 1.44
CA PHE A 312 27.34 35.31 2.56
C PHE A 312 26.22 35.63 3.56
N THR A 313 25.00 35.94 3.10
CA THR A 313 23.93 36.46 3.96
C THR A 313 22.56 35.94 3.55
N ASN A 314 21.71 35.68 4.53
CA ASN A 314 20.33 35.27 4.33
C ASN A 314 19.41 36.50 4.30
N VAL A 315 18.72 36.72 3.15
CA VAL A 315 17.88 37.90 2.92
C VAL A 315 16.49 37.59 2.39
N SER A 316 16.15 36.30 2.12
CA SER A 316 14.86 35.92 1.59
C SER A 316 13.76 35.92 2.67
N HIS A 317 12.53 35.65 2.28
CA HIS A 317 11.35 35.43 3.17
C HIS A 317 11.04 33.97 3.41
N GLY A 318 12.02 33.06 3.26
CA GLY A 318 11.91 31.63 3.46
C GLY A 318 12.42 30.79 2.28
N CYS A 319 12.41 31.34 1.08
CA CYS A 319 12.90 30.65 -0.11
C CYS A 319 14.43 30.47 -0.11
N VAL A 320 14.91 29.56 -0.95
CA VAL A 320 16.31 29.36 -1.27
C VAL A 320 16.63 30.11 -2.58
N ASN A 321 17.24 31.27 -2.46
CA ASN A 321 17.62 32.13 -3.56
C ASN A 321 18.85 31.58 -4.29
N LEU A 322 18.76 31.44 -5.60
CA LEU A 322 19.82 31.02 -6.50
C LEU A 322 20.17 32.11 -7.52
N SER A 323 21.37 32.07 -8.07
CA SER A 323 21.68 32.85 -9.26
C SER A 323 20.83 32.39 -10.46
N PRO A 324 20.57 33.25 -11.47
CA PRO A 324 19.75 32.89 -12.63
C PRO A 324 20.18 31.58 -13.30
N ALA A 325 21.47 31.41 -13.56
CA ALA A 325 22.01 30.22 -14.22
C ALA A 325 21.82 28.93 -13.39
N ASN A 326 22.00 29.04 -12.05
CA ASN A 326 21.84 27.91 -11.15
C ASN A 326 20.36 27.53 -11.00
N ALA A 327 19.47 28.52 -10.91
CA ALA A 327 18.02 28.32 -10.82
C ALA A 327 17.48 27.68 -12.09
N GLU A 328 17.85 28.16 -13.27
CA GLU A 328 17.47 27.57 -14.55
C GLU A 328 17.95 26.11 -14.65
N THR A 329 19.22 25.87 -14.27
CA THR A 329 19.79 24.52 -14.28
C THR A 329 19.00 23.57 -13.37
N TYR A 330 18.71 23.98 -12.13
CA TYR A 330 17.92 23.18 -11.18
C TYR A 330 16.49 22.95 -11.68
N TYR A 331 15.82 24.01 -12.13
CA TYR A 331 14.47 23.98 -12.67
C TYR A 331 14.32 22.98 -13.81
N ASN A 332 15.27 22.94 -14.74
CA ASN A 332 15.22 22.06 -15.90
C ASN A 332 15.30 20.57 -15.50
N TRP A 333 15.97 20.24 -14.39
CA TRP A 333 16.10 18.86 -13.91
C TRP A 333 14.99 18.45 -12.95
N ALA A 334 14.52 19.38 -12.12
CA ALA A 334 13.61 19.08 -11.03
C ALA A 334 12.30 18.48 -11.52
N VAL A 335 11.87 17.41 -10.84
CA VAL A 335 10.57 16.78 -10.98
C VAL A 335 9.92 16.62 -9.60
N PRO A 336 8.58 16.53 -9.49
CA PRO A 336 7.93 16.25 -8.22
C PRO A 336 8.50 15.02 -7.53
N GLY A 337 8.83 15.12 -6.23
CA GLY A 337 9.41 14.02 -5.48
C GLY A 337 10.94 14.03 -5.37
N ASP A 338 11.64 15.04 -5.91
CA ASP A 338 13.07 15.20 -5.68
C ASP A 338 13.34 15.72 -4.27
N PRO A 339 14.29 15.13 -3.52
CA PRO A 339 14.59 15.56 -2.16
C PRO A 339 15.28 16.94 -2.10
N VAL A 340 14.73 17.80 -1.22
CA VAL A 340 15.32 19.09 -0.81
C VAL A 340 15.50 19.05 0.71
N THR A 341 16.74 18.98 1.17
CA THR A 341 17.08 19.00 2.59
C THR A 341 17.58 20.37 2.98
N VAL A 342 16.99 20.97 4.00
CA VAL A 342 17.43 22.23 4.61
C VAL A 342 17.99 21.95 5.99
N THR A 343 19.18 22.50 6.28
CA THR A 343 19.89 22.35 7.55
C THR A 343 20.42 23.71 8.05
N GLY A 344 20.75 23.79 9.33
CA GLY A 344 21.38 24.98 9.93
C GLY A 344 20.42 26.12 10.28
N SER A 345 19.15 26.02 9.98
CA SER A 345 18.13 27.02 10.35
C SER A 345 17.76 26.92 11.83
N PRO A 346 17.48 28.05 12.51
CA PRO A 346 16.90 28.02 13.85
C PRO A 346 15.44 27.54 13.86
N ARG A 347 14.73 27.58 12.69
CA ARG A 347 13.34 27.16 12.53
C ARG A 347 13.26 25.67 12.17
N GLY A 348 12.55 24.89 12.98
CA GLY A 348 12.21 23.51 12.66
C GLY A 348 11.18 23.40 11.55
N GLY A 349 11.18 22.26 10.82
CA GLY A 349 10.16 21.95 9.85
C GLY A 349 8.83 21.57 10.52
N THR A 350 7.72 21.83 9.83
CA THR A 350 6.38 21.50 10.29
C THR A 350 5.86 20.28 9.53
N TRP A 351 5.38 19.25 10.27
CA TRP A 351 4.74 18.09 9.68
C TRP A 351 3.52 18.52 8.83
N GLY A 352 3.39 17.94 7.64
CA GLY A 352 2.31 18.25 6.71
C GLY A 352 2.54 19.51 5.86
N ASN A 353 3.62 20.28 6.06
CA ASN A 353 3.96 21.40 5.21
C ASN A 353 4.79 20.97 3.99
N GLY A 354 4.20 20.23 3.09
CA GLY A 354 4.82 19.53 1.97
C GLY A 354 4.79 18.01 2.16
N TRP A 355 5.47 17.27 1.29
CA TRP A 355 5.70 15.85 1.52
C TRP A 355 6.80 15.64 2.55
N THR A 356 6.40 15.60 3.81
CA THR A 356 7.30 15.54 4.97
C THR A 356 7.52 14.13 5.53
N VAL A 357 7.10 13.09 4.81
CA VAL A 357 7.28 11.70 5.24
C VAL A 357 8.75 11.33 5.50
N TRP A 358 9.70 12.09 4.94
CA TRP A 358 11.14 11.95 5.17
C TRP A 358 11.63 12.60 6.47
N PHE A 359 10.77 13.31 7.23
CA PHE A 359 11.05 13.74 8.60
C PHE A 359 11.07 12.56 9.58
N LEU A 360 10.38 11.47 9.24
CA LEU A 360 10.32 10.30 10.09
C LEU A 360 11.62 9.50 10.01
N THR A 361 12.14 9.12 11.16
CA THR A 361 13.13 8.05 11.26
C THR A 361 12.52 6.74 10.76
N TRP A 362 13.37 5.78 10.38
CA TRP A 362 12.89 4.45 9.99
C TRP A 362 12.05 3.76 11.09
N LYS A 363 12.45 3.95 12.36
CA LYS A 363 11.73 3.42 13.51
C LYS A 363 10.32 4.01 13.62
N GLN A 364 10.19 5.33 13.50
CA GLN A 364 8.88 6.01 13.54
C GLN A 364 7.99 5.58 12.36
N LEU A 365 8.56 5.44 11.17
CA LEU A 365 7.83 4.94 10.00
C LEU A 365 7.22 3.55 10.27
N LEU A 366 8.02 2.62 10.81
CA LEU A 366 7.54 1.28 11.17
C LEU A 366 6.48 1.30 12.29
N GLN A 367 6.60 2.21 13.25
CA GLN A 367 5.61 2.37 14.32
C GLN A 367 4.26 2.87 13.81
N GLY A 368 4.25 3.69 12.76
CA GLY A 368 3.03 4.17 12.13
C GLY A 368 2.37 3.19 11.15
N SER A 369 3.01 2.06 10.83
CA SER A 369 2.39 0.97 10.06
C SER A 369 1.41 0.20 10.94
N ALA A 370 0.22 -0.11 10.44
CA ALA A 370 -0.75 -0.93 11.15
C ALA A 370 -0.29 -2.40 11.32
N LEU A 371 0.61 -2.86 10.46
CA LEU A 371 1.20 -4.20 10.52
C LEU A 371 2.56 -4.21 11.23
N HIS A 372 3.11 -3.04 11.58
CA HIS A 372 4.41 -2.85 12.25
C HIS A 372 5.55 -3.64 11.60
N ARG A 373 5.60 -3.65 10.29
CA ARG A 373 6.59 -4.44 9.55
C ARG A 373 7.09 -3.70 8.31
N ALA A 374 8.33 -4.02 7.93
CA ALA A 374 8.85 -3.69 6.61
C ALA A 374 8.38 -4.71 5.57
N ILE A 375 8.37 -4.29 4.32
CA ILE A 375 8.20 -5.17 3.16
C ILE A 375 9.38 -5.02 2.21
N ARG A 376 9.83 -6.14 1.66
CA ARG A 376 10.77 -6.18 0.57
C ARG A 376 9.99 -6.22 -0.73
N VAL A 377 10.17 -5.21 -1.55
CA VAL A 377 9.51 -5.02 -2.83
C VAL A 377 10.47 -5.41 -3.95
N GLY A 378 9.99 -6.14 -4.95
CA GLY A 378 10.75 -6.54 -6.12
C GLY A 378 9.86 -6.81 -7.32
N LYS A 379 10.42 -7.35 -8.40
CA LYS A 379 9.70 -7.61 -9.67
C LYS A 379 8.51 -8.58 -9.53
N HIS A 380 8.59 -9.50 -8.57
CA HIS A 380 7.63 -10.60 -8.42
C HIS A 380 6.67 -10.45 -7.24
N GLY A 381 6.62 -9.27 -6.62
CA GLY A 381 5.76 -8.99 -5.49
C GLY A 381 6.48 -8.35 -4.32
N ASP A 382 5.72 -8.19 -3.26
CA ASP A 382 6.19 -7.76 -1.95
C ASP A 382 6.17 -8.93 -0.95
N THR A 383 7.11 -8.92 -0.03
CA THR A 383 7.21 -9.93 1.04
C THR A 383 7.50 -9.25 2.37
N PRO A 384 6.82 -9.68 3.46
CA PRO A 384 7.13 -9.17 4.79
C PRO A 384 8.58 -9.44 5.18
N VAL A 385 9.22 -8.46 5.80
CA VAL A 385 10.55 -8.56 6.37
C VAL A 385 10.46 -8.26 7.85
N ASP A 386 11.08 -9.13 8.67
CA ASP A 386 11.26 -8.83 10.09
C ASP A 386 12.25 -7.66 10.23
N PRO A 387 11.84 -6.53 10.84
CA PRO A 387 12.71 -5.37 11.01
C PRO A 387 14.02 -5.69 11.73
N SER A 388 14.03 -6.68 12.63
CA SER A 388 15.23 -7.13 13.36
C SER A 388 16.29 -7.75 12.45
N THR A 389 15.88 -8.30 11.30
CA THR A 389 16.79 -8.89 10.30
C THR A 389 17.46 -7.86 9.40
N LEU A 390 16.97 -6.62 9.40
CA LEU A 390 17.53 -5.54 8.64
C LEU A 390 18.85 -5.11 9.30
N LYS A 391 19.96 -5.69 8.85
CA LYS A 391 21.29 -5.30 9.32
C LYS A 391 21.42 -3.77 9.26
N LYS A 392 21.96 -3.17 10.32
CA LYS A 392 22.38 -1.77 10.35
C LYS A 392 23.50 -1.60 9.30
N LYS A 393 23.12 -1.37 8.05
CA LYS A 393 24.11 -0.95 7.05
C LYS A 393 24.29 0.53 7.24
N PRO A 394 25.51 1.05 7.48
CA PRO A 394 25.75 2.48 7.50
C PRO A 394 25.19 3.08 6.21
N LEU A 395 24.50 4.18 6.32
CA LEU A 395 24.09 4.99 5.17
C LEU A 395 25.36 5.36 4.41
N SER A 396 25.61 4.75 3.29
CA SER A 396 26.85 4.90 2.52
C SER A 396 26.85 6.17 1.65
N SER A 397 25.92 7.10 1.89
CA SER A 397 25.86 8.38 1.19
C SER A 397 26.00 9.52 2.19
N PRO A 398 26.94 10.45 2.00
CA PRO A 398 27.09 11.64 2.88
C PRO A 398 25.80 12.48 2.94
N VAL A 399 24.97 12.42 1.91
CA VAL A 399 23.67 13.12 1.81
C VAL A 399 22.65 12.57 2.82
N LEU A 400 22.72 11.27 3.16
CA LEU A 400 21.76 10.63 4.06
C LEU A 400 22.21 10.70 5.53
N THR A 401 23.50 10.92 5.81
CA THR A 401 24.05 11.06 7.19
C THR A 401 23.82 12.45 7.78
N SER A 402 23.59 13.46 6.94
CA SER A 402 23.31 14.84 7.38
C SER A 402 21.82 15.10 7.65
N GLN A 403 20.95 14.11 7.56
CA GLN A 403 19.51 14.26 7.80
C GLN A 403 19.22 14.36 9.31
N PRO A 404 18.65 15.45 9.82
CA PRO A 404 18.12 15.47 11.18
C PRO A 404 16.97 14.46 11.25
N GLY A 405 17.13 13.40 12.02
CA GLY A 405 16.13 12.36 12.22
C GLY A 405 16.45 11.00 11.61
N ASN A 406 17.46 10.85 10.77
CA ASN A 406 17.92 9.54 10.26
C ASN A 406 19.09 8.91 11.05
N ALA A 407 19.57 9.58 12.10
CA ALA A 407 20.46 8.94 13.08
C ALA A 407 19.61 7.96 13.91
N ASP A 408 19.70 6.67 13.60
CA ASP A 408 19.30 5.65 14.57
C ASP A 408 20.16 5.88 15.84
N PRO A 409 19.56 6.11 17.03
CA PRO A 409 20.34 6.09 18.25
C PRO A 409 21.02 4.73 18.37
N ALA A 410 22.26 4.73 18.83
CA ALA A 410 23.13 3.56 19.04
C ALA A 410 22.49 2.48 19.91
#